data_3dbc3c7e07e3c212c83f228c8c558ccb
#
_entry.id   3dbc3c7e07e3c212c83f228c8c558ccb
#
_cell.length_a   1.000
_cell.length_b   1.000
_cell.length_c   1.000
_cell.angle_alpha   90.00
_cell.angle_beta   90.00
_cell.angle_gamma   90.00
#
_symmetry.space_group_name_H-M   'P 1'
#
loop_
_entity.id
_entity.type
_entity.pdbx_description
1 polymer ?
#
loop_
_entity_poly.entity_id
_entity_poly.type
_entity_poly.pdbx_seq_one_letter_code
_entity_poly.pdbx_strand_id
1 'polypeptide(L)'
;SASFRLYQYIDFWPKGTIFVSVVDPGVGTARRACVAKTKNGYFIVTPDNGSLTHVYNKWGIEEVREIDETVNRLHRDDNGYVSIFHGRDLFGYCAAKLASGKISFEEVGPTYPVEEIVRHDIRKAQIVDGKLEGTFEINDPNFGNLWTNIPLDLFKEMGFKMGDSVKTTIYLNDEVVYSWNLPYYDSFGKAPAKSIMIYN
;
A
#
# COMPACT_ATOMS: atom_id res chain seq x y z
N SER A 1 -2.75 -4.25 1.49
CA SER A 1 -3.29 -3.12 2.27
C SER A 1 -2.24 -2.05 2.57
N ALA A 2 -1.08 -2.33 3.22
CA ALA A 2 -0.04 -1.32 3.48
C ALA A 2 0.43 -0.64 2.20
N SER A 3 0.74 -1.41 1.19
CA SER A 3 1.21 -0.93 -0.12
C SER A 3 0.19 0.00 -0.80
N PHE A 4 -1.09 -0.35 -0.78
CA PHE A 4 -2.14 0.48 -1.34
C PHE A 4 -2.36 1.77 -0.52
N ARG A 5 -2.23 1.73 0.81
CA ARG A 5 -2.30 2.94 1.63
C ARG A 5 -1.16 3.90 1.32
N LEU A 6 0.08 3.43 1.19
CA LEU A 6 1.18 4.27 0.72
C LEU A 6 0.87 4.92 -0.63
N TYR A 7 0.34 4.14 -1.58
CA TYR A 7 -0.10 4.64 -2.89
C TYR A 7 -1.13 5.77 -2.78
N GLN A 8 -2.09 5.68 -1.83
CA GLN A 8 -3.10 6.71 -1.64
C GLN A 8 -2.58 8.01 -1.05
N TYR A 9 -1.51 7.96 -0.23
CA TYR A 9 -1.10 9.11 0.59
C TYR A 9 0.19 9.80 0.18
N ILE A 10 1.10 9.10 -0.50
CA ILE A 10 2.48 9.58 -0.68
C ILE A 10 2.56 10.92 -1.44
N ASP A 11 1.73 11.12 -2.46
CA ASP A 11 1.75 12.34 -3.29
C ASP A 11 1.23 13.60 -2.59
N PHE A 12 0.59 13.47 -1.41
CA PHE A 12 0.09 14.61 -0.65
C PHE A 12 1.12 15.22 0.31
N TRP A 13 2.33 14.68 0.32
CA TRP A 13 3.40 15.10 1.22
C TRP A 13 4.55 15.75 0.46
N PRO A 14 5.30 16.67 1.09
CA PRO A 14 6.48 17.25 0.47
C PRO A 14 7.53 16.19 0.10
N LYS A 15 8.26 16.43 -0.99
CA LYS A 15 9.42 15.59 -1.32
C LYS A 15 10.44 15.59 -0.17
N GLY A 16 11.13 14.48 0.01
CA GLY A 16 12.01 14.25 1.14
C GLY A 16 11.30 13.71 2.39
N THR A 17 9.96 13.60 2.38
CA THR A 17 9.25 12.97 3.50
C THR A 17 9.69 11.51 3.67
N ILE A 18 9.87 11.14 4.94
CA ILE A 18 10.20 9.78 5.36
C ILE A 18 8.93 9.13 5.90
N PHE A 19 8.40 8.15 5.20
CA PHE A 19 7.24 7.38 5.64
C PHE A 19 7.67 6.15 6.42
N VAL A 20 6.98 5.87 7.53
CA VAL A 20 7.11 4.61 8.27
C VAL A 20 5.84 3.82 8.09
N SER A 21 5.93 2.70 7.36
CA SER A 21 4.78 1.87 7.05
C SER A 21 5.04 0.44 7.51
N VAL A 22 4.42 0.05 8.63
CA VAL A 22 4.68 -1.24 9.27
C VAL A 22 3.39 -2.04 9.41
N VAL A 23 3.18 -2.94 8.47
CA VAL A 23 2.27 -4.09 8.56
C VAL A 23 3.13 -5.32 8.35
N ASP A 24 3.47 -6.01 9.43
CA ASP A 24 4.55 -7.00 9.45
C ASP A 24 4.13 -8.35 10.06
N PRO A 25 3.34 -9.14 9.32
CA PRO A 25 3.00 -10.50 9.77
C PRO A 25 4.21 -11.44 9.84
N GLY A 26 5.34 -11.06 9.20
CA GLY A 26 6.60 -11.78 9.20
C GLY A 26 7.60 -11.31 10.26
N VAL A 27 7.17 -10.56 11.27
CA VAL A 27 8.06 -10.11 12.35
C VAL A 27 8.80 -11.28 12.99
N GLY A 28 10.12 -11.15 13.18
CA GLY A 28 10.96 -12.21 13.75
C GLY A 28 11.34 -13.33 12.77
N THR A 29 10.98 -13.23 11.50
CA THR A 29 11.46 -14.13 10.43
C THR A 29 12.64 -13.52 9.69
N ALA A 30 13.14 -14.21 8.66
CA ALA A 30 14.23 -13.75 7.80
C ALA A 30 13.81 -12.66 6.77
N ARG A 31 12.59 -12.06 6.89
CA ARG A 31 12.19 -10.96 6.01
C ARG A 31 13.11 -9.76 6.24
N ARG A 32 13.54 -9.10 5.18
CA ARG A 32 14.36 -7.88 5.26
C ARG A 32 13.55 -6.73 5.89
N ALA A 33 14.21 -5.93 6.72
CA ALA A 33 13.74 -4.59 7.09
C ALA A 33 14.46 -3.60 6.19
N CYS A 34 13.77 -2.68 5.54
CA CYS A 34 14.40 -1.84 4.53
C CYS A 34 13.99 -0.37 4.58
N VAL A 35 14.84 0.46 3.98
CA VAL A 35 14.50 1.82 3.57
C VAL A 35 14.60 1.91 2.06
N ALA A 36 13.51 2.25 1.41
CA ALA A 36 13.44 2.45 -0.04
C ALA A 36 13.42 3.94 -0.36
N LYS A 37 14.26 4.38 -1.29
CA LYS A 37 14.24 5.71 -1.90
C LYS A 37 13.49 5.63 -3.22
N THR A 38 12.41 6.37 -3.35
CA THR A 38 11.60 6.38 -4.57
C THR A 38 12.18 7.34 -5.61
N LYS A 39 11.93 7.07 -6.90
CA LYS A 39 12.39 7.95 -7.98
C LYS A 39 11.77 9.35 -7.95
N ASN A 40 10.62 9.52 -7.29
CA ASN A 40 9.98 10.82 -7.09
C ASN A 40 10.36 11.51 -5.77
N GLY A 41 11.36 10.98 -5.03
CA GLY A 41 12.04 11.70 -3.96
C GLY A 41 11.47 11.49 -2.55
N TYR A 42 10.86 10.36 -2.26
CA TYR A 42 10.43 9.97 -0.92
C TYR A 42 11.27 8.84 -0.36
N PHE A 43 11.25 8.69 0.97
CA PHE A 43 11.85 7.56 1.67
C PHE A 43 10.76 6.75 2.39
N ILE A 44 10.86 5.42 2.32
CA ILE A 44 9.88 4.53 2.93
C ILE A 44 10.61 3.50 3.78
N VAL A 45 10.39 3.54 5.08
CA VAL A 45 10.91 2.60 6.07
C VAL A 45 9.84 1.55 6.34
N THR A 46 10.11 0.28 5.97
CA THR A 46 9.09 -0.75 5.90
C THR A 46 9.70 -2.17 5.93
N PRO A 47 8.94 -3.21 6.35
CA PRO A 47 9.33 -4.58 6.05
C PRO A 47 9.22 -4.86 4.55
N ASP A 48 10.21 -5.58 3.99
CA ASP A 48 10.19 -6.04 2.61
C ASP A 48 9.35 -7.32 2.48
N ASN A 49 8.04 -7.13 2.43
CA ASN A 49 7.04 -8.20 2.42
C ASN A 49 5.88 -7.93 1.44
N GLY A 50 6.13 -7.13 0.40
CA GLY A 50 5.13 -6.68 -0.56
C GLY A 50 4.55 -5.29 -0.24
N SER A 51 4.94 -4.65 0.86
CA SER A 51 4.49 -3.31 1.25
C SER A 51 4.86 -2.21 0.25
N LEU A 52 5.86 -2.44 -0.59
CA LEU A 52 6.32 -1.50 -1.62
C LEU A 52 5.69 -1.72 -3.00
N THR A 53 4.84 -2.72 -3.20
CA THR A 53 4.38 -3.15 -4.53
C THR A 53 3.76 -2.01 -5.36
N HIS A 54 2.81 -1.26 -4.82
CA HIS A 54 2.14 -0.17 -5.56
C HIS A 54 3.07 1.01 -5.81
N VAL A 55 3.93 1.33 -4.85
CA VAL A 55 4.93 2.39 -4.97
C VAL A 55 5.95 2.05 -6.05
N TYR A 56 6.43 0.80 -6.05
CA TYR A 56 7.32 0.29 -7.08
C TYR A 56 6.70 0.40 -8.48
N ASN A 57 5.44 -0.02 -8.61
CA ASN A 57 4.76 -0.05 -9.91
C ASN A 57 4.44 1.36 -10.45
N LYS A 58 4.13 2.32 -9.57
CA LYS A 58 3.70 3.67 -9.99
C LYS A 58 4.86 4.63 -10.19
N TRP A 59 5.77 4.73 -9.22
CA TRP A 59 6.85 5.72 -9.24
C TRP A 59 8.23 5.10 -9.48
N GLY A 60 8.38 3.82 -9.22
CA GLY A 60 9.67 3.14 -9.22
C GLY A 60 10.48 3.43 -7.95
N ILE A 61 11.40 2.53 -7.65
CA ILE A 61 12.39 2.67 -6.59
C ILE A 61 13.73 3.00 -7.24
N GLU A 62 14.40 4.02 -6.72
CA GLU A 62 15.75 4.43 -7.14
C GLU A 62 16.79 3.53 -6.50
N GLU A 63 16.67 3.33 -5.19
CA GLU A 63 17.60 2.53 -4.40
C GLU A 63 16.86 1.96 -3.18
N VAL A 64 17.29 0.80 -2.72
CA VAL A 64 16.79 0.17 -1.50
C VAL A 64 17.96 -0.34 -0.66
N ARG A 65 17.86 -0.16 0.66
CA ARG A 65 18.86 -0.59 1.63
C ARG A 65 18.22 -1.43 2.72
N GLU A 66 18.86 -2.54 3.04
CA GLU A 66 18.52 -3.32 4.22
C GLU A 66 19.00 -2.58 5.47
N ILE A 67 18.15 -2.49 6.48
CA ILE A 67 18.52 -1.81 7.73
C ILE A 67 19.54 -2.66 8.46
N ASP A 68 20.73 -2.10 8.71
CA ASP A 68 21.71 -2.72 9.58
C ASP A 68 21.23 -2.62 11.04
N GLU A 69 20.69 -3.72 11.54
CA GLU A 69 20.13 -3.80 12.89
C GLU A 69 21.17 -3.66 13.99
N THR A 70 22.46 -3.85 13.69
CA THR A 70 23.54 -3.72 14.69
C THR A 70 23.75 -2.27 15.13
N VAL A 71 23.42 -1.31 14.24
CA VAL A 71 23.60 0.14 14.48
C VAL A 71 22.30 0.92 14.41
N ASN A 72 21.30 0.44 13.68
CA ASN A 72 20.05 1.17 13.41
C ASN A 72 18.83 0.57 14.12
N ARG A 73 19.04 -0.29 15.12
CA ARG A 73 18.04 -0.79 16.06
C ARG A 73 18.25 -0.19 17.44
N LEU A 74 17.17 0.14 18.12
CA LEU A 74 17.22 0.59 19.50
C LEU A 74 17.57 -0.61 20.40
N HIS A 75 18.77 -0.60 20.96
CA HIS A 75 19.19 -1.52 22.01
C HIS A 75 18.83 -0.92 23.37
N ARG A 76 18.12 -1.69 24.20
CA ARG A 76 17.83 -1.32 25.58
C ARG A 76 18.66 -2.17 26.50
N ASP A 77 19.35 -1.53 27.42
CA ASP A 77 20.16 -2.21 28.46
C ASP A 77 19.27 -2.81 29.59
N ASP A 78 18.06 -3.23 29.26
CA ASP A 78 17.06 -3.71 30.20
C ASP A 78 17.03 -5.25 30.28
N ASN A 79 17.93 -5.79 31.08
CA ASN A 79 17.82 -7.12 31.72
C ASN A 79 17.47 -8.31 30.78
N GLY A 80 17.96 -8.30 29.53
CA GLY A 80 17.82 -9.42 28.60
C GLY A 80 16.46 -9.58 27.95
N TYR A 81 15.59 -8.59 28.02
CA TYR A 81 14.33 -8.58 27.25
C TYR A 81 14.61 -8.42 25.77
N VAL A 82 14.21 -9.41 24.99
CA VAL A 82 14.25 -9.33 23.54
C VAL A 82 13.17 -8.34 23.08
N SER A 83 13.57 -7.29 22.36
CA SER A 83 12.60 -6.37 21.75
C SER A 83 11.82 -7.08 20.64
N ILE A 84 10.53 -7.29 20.87
CA ILE A 84 9.60 -7.89 19.90
C ILE A 84 8.85 -6.82 19.07
N PHE A 85 8.97 -5.54 19.43
CA PHE A 85 8.28 -4.44 18.76
C PHE A 85 9.16 -3.81 17.67
N HIS A 86 9.38 -4.53 16.56
CA HIS A 86 10.18 -4.03 15.44
C HIS A 86 9.65 -2.72 14.87
N GLY A 87 8.33 -2.47 14.92
CA GLY A 87 7.73 -1.20 14.51
C GLY A 87 8.33 0.00 15.23
N ARG A 88 8.51 -0.10 16.55
CA ARG A 88 9.10 0.94 17.40
C ARG A 88 10.62 0.91 17.38
N ASP A 89 11.20 -0.25 17.66
CA ASP A 89 12.61 -0.39 18.02
C ASP A 89 13.52 -0.52 16.79
N LEU A 90 12.99 -0.89 15.63
CA LEU A 90 13.72 -1.00 14.37
C LEU A 90 13.26 0.07 13.37
N PHE A 91 12.04 -0.05 12.84
CA PHE A 91 11.57 0.83 11.77
C PHE A 91 11.45 2.28 12.22
N GLY A 92 10.78 2.54 13.34
CA GLY A 92 10.61 3.89 13.89
C GLY A 92 11.95 4.50 14.32
N TYR A 93 12.83 3.71 14.94
CA TYR A 93 14.14 4.17 15.38
C TYR A 93 15.04 4.54 14.20
N CYS A 94 15.16 3.68 13.19
CA CYS A 94 15.92 3.96 11.97
C CYS A 94 15.38 5.22 11.25
N ALA A 95 14.05 5.31 11.10
CA ALA A 95 13.42 6.48 10.49
C ALA A 95 13.70 7.78 11.27
N ALA A 96 13.68 7.74 12.59
CA ALA A 96 13.98 8.89 13.44
C ALA A 96 15.45 9.35 13.30
N LYS A 97 16.40 8.41 13.23
CA LYS A 97 17.81 8.71 12.96
C LYS A 97 17.97 9.38 11.59
N LEU A 98 17.35 8.84 10.57
CA LEU A 98 17.39 9.39 9.21
C LEU A 98 16.75 10.77 9.15
N ALA A 99 15.56 10.96 9.74
CA ALA A 99 14.83 12.22 9.74
C ALA A 99 15.56 13.33 10.53
N SER A 100 16.29 12.96 11.58
CA SER A 100 17.08 13.91 12.39
C SER A 100 18.47 14.21 11.82
N GLY A 101 18.85 13.59 10.70
CA GLY A 101 20.19 13.71 10.12
C GLY A 101 21.29 13.05 10.95
N LYS A 102 20.95 12.19 11.90
CA LYS A 102 21.94 11.40 12.67
C LYS A 102 22.61 10.33 11.83
N ILE A 103 21.96 9.90 10.78
CA ILE A 103 22.50 9.03 9.72
C ILE A 103 22.08 9.59 8.36
N SER A 104 22.91 9.39 7.36
CA SER A 104 22.57 9.55 5.97
C SER A 104 21.79 8.32 5.46
N PHE A 105 21.28 8.37 4.23
CA PHE A 105 20.62 7.22 3.62
C PHE A 105 21.61 6.07 3.42
N GLU A 106 22.85 6.37 3.07
CA GLU A 106 23.94 5.42 2.85
C GLU A 106 24.31 4.65 4.14
N GLU A 107 24.12 5.28 5.31
CA GLU A 107 24.40 4.69 6.61
C GLU A 107 23.25 3.83 7.18
N VAL A 108 22.14 3.71 6.45
CA VAL A 108 21.04 2.79 6.81
C VAL A 108 21.54 1.35 6.83
N GLY A 109 22.37 0.96 5.87
CA GLY A 109 22.94 -0.36 5.72
C GLY A 109 23.26 -0.71 4.26
N PRO A 110 23.54 -1.98 3.95
CA PRO A 110 23.90 -2.40 2.60
C PRO A 110 22.74 -2.25 1.61
N THR A 111 23.08 -1.93 0.37
CA THR A 111 22.14 -1.97 -0.75
C THR A 111 21.86 -3.41 -1.18
N TYR A 112 20.70 -3.64 -1.76
CA TYR A 112 20.40 -4.85 -2.51
C TYR A 112 19.68 -4.51 -3.82
N PRO A 113 19.65 -5.42 -4.81
CA PRO A 113 19.00 -5.15 -6.08
C PRO A 113 17.53 -4.79 -5.93
N VAL A 114 17.08 -3.73 -6.60
CA VAL A 114 15.69 -3.25 -6.54
C VAL A 114 14.72 -4.32 -7.03
N GLU A 115 15.17 -5.18 -7.94
CA GLU A 115 14.42 -6.30 -8.51
C GLU A 115 14.11 -7.39 -7.47
N GLU A 116 14.90 -7.49 -6.38
CA GLU A 116 14.70 -8.43 -5.29
C GLU A 116 13.66 -7.98 -4.26
N ILE A 117 13.16 -6.74 -4.37
CA ILE A 117 12.05 -6.28 -3.52
C ILE A 117 10.88 -7.23 -3.67
N VAL A 118 10.36 -7.73 -2.55
CA VAL A 118 9.20 -8.60 -2.52
C VAL A 118 7.97 -7.83 -3.02
N ARG A 119 7.30 -8.39 -4.03
CA ARG A 119 6.11 -7.78 -4.63
C ARG A 119 4.98 -8.79 -4.69
N HIS A 120 3.77 -8.30 -4.45
CA HIS A 120 2.56 -9.07 -4.71
C HIS A 120 2.23 -9.01 -6.20
N ASP A 121 1.71 -10.10 -6.73
CA ASP A 121 1.08 -10.08 -8.04
C ASP A 121 -0.26 -9.34 -7.92
N ILE A 122 -0.38 -8.21 -8.63
CA ILE A 122 -1.59 -7.41 -8.68
C ILE A 122 -2.19 -7.56 -10.08
N ARG A 123 -3.34 -8.23 -10.16
CA ARG A 123 -4.11 -8.33 -11.41
C ARG A 123 -4.56 -6.91 -11.81
N LYS A 124 -4.16 -6.48 -13.00
CA LYS A 124 -4.57 -5.17 -13.54
C LYS A 124 -6.06 -5.17 -13.89
N ALA A 125 -6.70 -4.03 -13.64
CA ALA A 125 -8.03 -3.81 -14.17
C ALA A 125 -7.99 -3.74 -15.70
N GLN A 126 -9.00 -4.29 -16.36
CA GLN A 126 -9.06 -4.40 -17.82
C GLN A 126 -10.51 -4.50 -18.31
N ILE A 127 -10.71 -4.20 -19.59
CA ILE A 127 -11.99 -4.45 -20.28
C ILE A 127 -11.83 -5.75 -21.09
N VAL A 128 -12.65 -6.74 -20.78
CA VAL A 128 -12.67 -8.04 -21.46
C VAL A 128 -14.11 -8.37 -21.86
N ASP A 129 -14.33 -8.66 -23.13
CA ASP A 129 -15.66 -9.01 -23.68
C ASP A 129 -16.77 -8.02 -23.27
N GLY A 130 -16.46 -6.72 -23.30
CA GLY A 130 -17.38 -5.66 -22.92
C GLY A 130 -17.70 -5.57 -21.42
N LYS A 131 -16.93 -6.23 -20.57
CA LYS A 131 -17.01 -6.17 -19.11
C LYS A 131 -15.77 -5.53 -18.54
N LEU A 132 -15.94 -4.67 -17.55
CA LEU A 132 -14.86 -4.07 -16.80
C LEU A 132 -14.53 -4.97 -15.59
N GLU A 133 -13.34 -5.54 -15.58
CA GLU A 133 -12.85 -6.43 -14.54
C GLU A 133 -11.77 -5.75 -13.70
N GLY A 134 -11.80 -5.97 -12.40
CA GLY A 134 -10.79 -5.53 -11.45
C GLY A 134 -10.78 -6.35 -10.18
N THR A 135 -9.95 -5.96 -9.24
CA THR A 135 -9.85 -6.62 -7.93
C THR A 135 -10.04 -5.62 -6.80
N PHE A 136 -10.41 -6.13 -5.63
CA PHE A 136 -10.44 -5.32 -4.43
C PHE A 136 -9.04 -5.17 -3.84
N GLU A 137 -8.66 -3.93 -3.56
CA GLU A 137 -7.39 -3.57 -2.93
C GLU A 137 -7.51 -3.48 -1.41
N ILE A 138 -8.61 -2.92 -0.93
CA ILE A 138 -8.90 -2.75 0.50
C ILE A 138 -10.37 -2.97 0.79
N ASN A 139 -10.61 -3.75 1.84
CA ASN A 139 -11.86 -3.72 2.59
C ASN A 139 -11.68 -2.74 3.75
N ASP A 140 -12.49 -1.69 3.76
CA ASP A 140 -12.45 -0.61 4.76
C ASP A 140 -13.78 -0.57 5.53
N PRO A 141 -13.98 -1.50 6.47
CA PRO A 141 -15.28 -1.71 7.12
C PRO A 141 -15.72 -0.52 7.97
N ASN A 142 -14.77 0.28 8.48
CA ASN A 142 -15.08 1.46 9.29
C ASN A 142 -15.84 2.53 8.51
N PHE A 143 -15.63 2.57 7.18
CA PHE A 143 -16.30 3.49 6.26
C PHE A 143 -17.32 2.78 5.36
N GLY A 144 -17.45 1.44 5.47
CA GLY A 144 -18.32 0.64 4.60
C GLY A 144 -17.85 0.59 3.15
N ASN A 145 -16.56 0.80 2.88
CA ASN A 145 -16.03 0.89 1.53
C ASN A 145 -15.25 -0.38 1.12
N LEU A 146 -15.45 -0.77 -0.13
CA LEU A 146 -14.59 -1.69 -0.85
C LEU A 146 -13.86 -0.90 -1.94
N TRP A 147 -12.54 -0.75 -1.80
CA TRP A 147 -11.72 -0.05 -2.79
C TRP A 147 -11.25 -1.02 -3.86
N THR A 148 -11.48 -0.67 -5.12
CA THR A 148 -11.04 -1.46 -6.26
C THR A 148 -9.80 -0.86 -6.90
N ASN A 149 -9.11 -1.64 -7.74
CA ASN A 149 -8.04 -1.14 -8.60
C ASN A 149 -8.53 -0.64 -9.96
N ILE A 150 -9.84 -0.49 -10.13
CA ILE A 150 -10.43 0.01 -11.37
C ILE A 150 -10.21 1.53 -11.46
N PRO A 151 -9.39 2.03 -12.41
CA PRO A 151 -9.18 3.45 -12.56
C PRO A 151 -10.40 4.11 -13.22
N LEU A 152 -10.63 5.39 -12.90
CA LEU A 152 -11.73 6.16 -13.43
C LEU A 152 -11.77 6.20 -14.97
N ASP A 153 -10.60 6.21 -15.61
CA ASP A 153 -10.51 6.28 -17.07
C ASP A 153 -11.11 5.05 -17.75
N LEU A 154 -10.81 3.83 -17.23
CA LEU A 154 -11.45 2.60 -17.73
C LEU A 154 -12.96 2.59 -17.46
N PHE A 155 -13.38 3.13 -16.31
CA PHE A 155 -14.79 3.22 -15.99
C PHE A 155 -15.53 4.16 -16.96
N LYS A 156 -14.91 5.30 -17.31
CA LYS A 156 -15.42 6.23 -18.33
C LYS A 156 -15.40 5.64 -19.74
N GLU A 157 -14.38 4.85 -20.08
CA GLU A 157 -14.29 4.17 -21.37
C GLU A 157 -15.47 3.22 -21.62
N MET A 158 -16.01 2.60 -20.56
CA MET A 158 -17.24 1.82 -20.62
C MET A 158 -18.49 2.65 -20.92
N GLY A 159 -18.39 3.98 -20.90
CA GLY A 159 -19.50 4.89 -21.20
C GLY A 159 -20.48 5.10 -20.05
N PHE A 160 -20.18 4.61 -18.84
CA PHE A 160 -21.05 4.82 -17.66
C PHE A 160 -21.16 6.29 -17.29
N LYS A 161 -22.40 6.71 -16.95
CA LYS A 161 -22.73 8.08 -16.55
C LYS A 161 -23.33 8.10 -15.14
N MET A 162 -23.19 9.24 -14.47
CA MET A 162 -23.84 9.46 -13.17
C MET A 162 -25.34 9.19 -13.26
N GLY A 163 -25.85 8.39 -12.34
CA GLY A 163 -27.24 7.94 -12.31
C GLY A 163 -27.50 6.59 -12.99
N ASP A 164 -26.53 6.06 -13.74
CA ASP A 164 -26.68 4.75 -14.36
C ASP A 164 -26.79 3.64 -13.33
N SER A 165 -27.50 2.59 -13.71
CA SER A 165 -27.59 1.34 -12.94
C SER A 165 -26.66 0.32 -13.57
N VAL A 166 -25.55 0.04 -12.87
CA VAL A 166 -24.44 -0.79 -13.39
C VAL A 166 -24.53 -2.20 -12.83
N LYS A 167 -24.64 -3.20 -13.70
CA LYS A 167 -24.61 -4.60 -13.31
C LYS A 167 -23.23 -4.93 -12.71
N THR A 168 -23.21 -5.22 -11.43
CA THR A 168 -21.98 -5.51 -10.67
C THR A 168 -22.00 -6.93 -10.16
N THR A 169 -20.93 -7.70 -10.41
CA THR A 169 -20.78 -9.06 -9.91
C THR A 169 -19.45 -9.16 -9.17
N ILE A 170 -19.48 -9.72 -7.97
CA ILE A 170 -18.31 -9.95 -7.13
C ILE A 170 -18.08 -11.45 -7.05
N TYR A 171 -16.85 -11.86 -7.28
CA TYR A 171 -16.40 -13.23 -7.19
C TYR A 171 -15.45 -13.42 -6.02
N LEU A 172 -15.53 -14.56 -5.36
CA LEU A 172 -14.55 -15.05 -4.40
C LEU A 172 -14.17 -16.48 -4.81
N ASN A 173 -12.89 -16.71 -5.13
CA ASN A 173 -12.39 -18.00 -5.63
C ASN A 173 -13.25 -18.55 -6.80
N ASP A 174 -13.54 -17.67 -7.78
CA ASP A 174 -14.35 -17.95 -8.96
C ASP A 174 -15.85 -18.22 -8.69
N GLU A 175 -16.30 -18.21 -7.45
CA GLU A 175 -17.71 -18.29 -7.09
C GLU A 175 -18.34 -16.89 -6.99
N VAL A 176 -19.55 -16.74 -7.53
CA VAL A 176 -20.33 -15.48 -7.41
C VAL A 176 -20.83 -15.35 -5.99
N VAL A 177 -20.30 -14.37 -5.26
CA VAL A 177 -20.75 -14.06 -3.88
C VAL A 177 -21.73 -12.88 -3.83
N TYR A 178 -21.77 -12.08 -4.88
CA TYR A 178 -22.68 -10.93 -4.98
C TYR A 178 -22.96 -10.63 -6.47
N SER A 179 -24.21 -10.32 -6.81
CA SER A 179 -24.58 -9.89 -8.16
C SER A 179 -25.84 -9.03 -8.11
N TRP A 180 -25.69 -7.73 -8.36
CA TRP A 180 -26.76 -6.75 -8.31
C TRP A 180 -26.53 -5.59 -9.27
N ASN A 181 -27.58 -4.83 -9.56
CA ASN A 181 -27.46 -3.57 -10.26
C ASN A 181 -27.22 -2.46 -9.25
N LEU A 182 -26.06 -1.81 -9.31
CA LEU A 182 -25.68 -0.74 -8.40
C LEU A 182 -25.80 0.63 -9.08
N PRO A 183 -26.36 1.63 -8.40
CA PRO A 183 -26.36 2.99 -8.91
C PRO A 183 -24.95 3.58 -8.86
N TYR A 184 -24.60 4.37 -9.87
CA TYR A 184 -23.35 5.11 -9.94
C TYR A 184 -23.56 6.57 -9.56
N TYR A 185 -22.90 7.03 -8.49
CA TYR A 185 -23.00 8.39 -7.98
C TYR A 185 -21.65 8.96 -7.56
N ASP A 186 -21.57 10.30 -7.51
CA ASP A 186 -20.43 11.09 -7.04
C ASP A 186 -20.60 11.59 -5.58
N SER A 187 -21.68 11.20 -4.93
CA SER A 187 -21.97 11.60 -3.53
C SER A 187 -22.82 10.55 -2.83
N PHE A 188 -22.45 10.22 -1.59
CA PHE A 188 -23.23 9.33 -0.73
C PHE A 188 -24.66 9.87 -0.46
N GLY A 189 -24.84 11.18 -0.47
CA GLY A 189 -26.14 11.81 -0.27
C GLY A 189 -27.17 11.56 -1.39
N LYS A 190 -26.74 11.02 -2.53
CA LYS A 190 -27.61 10.67 -3.65
C LYS A 190 -28.19 9.27 -3.57
N ALA A 191 -27.64 8.42 -2.71
CA ALA A 191 -28.10 7.04 -2.51
C ALA A 191 -28.96 6.94 -1.25
N PRO A 192 -29.97 6.04 -1.23
CA PRO A 192 -30.73 5.75 -0.01
C PRO A 192 -29.81 5.24 1.10
N ALA A 193 -30.08 5.61 2.35
CA ALA A 193 -29.32 5.10 3.50
C ALA A 193 -29.31 3.57 3.52
N LYS A 194 -28.17 2.98 3.86
CA LYS A 194 -27.93 1.52 3.89
C LYS A 194 -27.97 0.82 2.52
N SER A 195 -27.94 1.56 1.41
CA SER A 195 -27.77 0.98 0.07
C SER A 195 -26.28 0.89 -0.30
N ILE A 196 -25.97 -0.01 -1.25
CA ILE A 196 -24.66 -0.12 -1.87
C ILE A 196 -24.71 0.68 -3.18
N MET A 197 -23.64 1.40 -3.46
CA MET A 197 -23.49 2.16 -4.71
C MET A 197 -22.05 2.10 -5.22
N ILE A 198 -21.87 2.38 -6.50
CA ILE A 198 -20.56 2.70 -7.07
C ILE A 198 -20.32 4.19 -6.83
N TYR A 199 -19.19 4.50 -6.23
CA TYR A 199 -18.78 5.87 -5.92
C TYR A 199 -17.44 6.18 -6.57
N ASN A 200 -17.36 7.36 -7.17
CA ASN A 200 -16.09 7.89 -7.69
C ASN A 200 -16.14 9.42 -7.75
#